data_4b513039b461fb3e441a89e09e66719a
#
_entry.id   4b513039b461fb3e441a89e09e66719a
#
_cell.length_a   1.000
_cell.length_b   1.000
_cell.length_c   1.000
_cell.angle_alpha   90.00
_cell.angle_beta   90.00
_cell.angle_gamma   90.00
#
_symmetry.space_group_name_H-M   'P 1'
#
loop_
_entity.id
_entity.type
_entity.pdbx_description
1 polymer ?
#
loop_
_entity_poly.entity_id
_entity_poly.type
_entity_poly.pdbx_seq_one_letter_code
_entity_poly.pdbx_strand_id
1 'polypeptide(L)' 'MNEHLVKFWLFATHWTELDTFDNEEELRDEMELLHRQNLPTKVRQRTKKDGGEELVLYVKQADRDYARYCTG' A
#
# COMPACT_ATOMS: atom_id res chain seq x y z
N MET A 1 24.60 9.38 13.92
CA MET A 1 23.29 9.73 13.31
C MET A 1 22.26 9.88 14.43
N ASN A 2 21.43 10.92 14.34
CA ASN A 2 20.40 11.15 15.35
C ASN A 2 19.29 10.09 15.21
N GLU A 3 18.92 9.46 16.32
CA GLU A 3 17.86 8.44 16.34
C GLU A 3 16.54 8.96 15.78
N HIS A 4 16.21 10.21 16.04
CA HIS A 4 15.00 10.86 15.53
C HIS A 4 14.96 10.87 13.99
N LEU A 5 16.09 11.18 13.36
CA LEU A 5 16.17 11.21 11.90
C LEU A 5 16.01 9.81 11.31
N VAL A 6 16.58 8.80 11.96
CA VAL A 6 16.44 7.40 11.51
C VAL A 6 14.99 6.96 11.56
N LYS A 7 14.30 7.23 12.66
CA LYS A 7 12.88 6.86 12.81
C LYS A 7 12.00 7.57 11.79
N PHE A 8 12.24 8.85 11.55
CA PHE A 8 11.49 9.61 10.54
C PHE A 8 11.72 9.05 9.15
N TRP A 9 12.98 8.74 8.82
CA TRP A 9 13.31 8.18 7.51
C TRP A 9 12.62 6.83 7.29
N LEU A 10 12.65 5.94 8.29
CA LEU A 10 11.99 4.64 8.21
C LEU A 10 10.49 4.79 8.04
N PHE A 11 9.87 5.71 8.77
CA PHE A 11 8.44 5.99 8.62
C PHE A 11 8.11 6.45 7.20
N ALA A 12 8.89 7.39 6.67
CA ALA A 12 8.61 7.98 5.36
C ALA A 12 8.80 6.99 4.20
N THR A 13 9.70 6.00 4.37
CA THR A 13 10.02 5.02 3.32
C THR A 13 9.39 3.65 3.56
N HIS A 14 8.83 3.41 4.74
CA HIS A 14 8.23 2.13 5.08
C HIS A 14 6.93 1.90 4.31
N TRP A 15 6.73 0.68 3.82
CA TRP A 15 5.53 0.27 3.10
C TRP A 15 4.53 -0.36 4.07
N THR A 16 3.25 -0.03 3.91
CA THR A 16 2.19 -0.58 4.74
C THR A 16 1.03 -1.06 3.86
N GLU A 17 0.32 -2.08 4.31
CA GLU A 17 -0.83 -2.59 3.58
C GLU A 17 -1.95 -1.55 3.56
N LEU A 18 -2.54 -1.35 2.39
CA LEU A 18 -3.71 -0.52 2.24
C LEU A 18 -4.96 -1.37 2.08
N ASP A 19 -4.94 -2.30 1.12
CA ASP A 19 -6.08 -3.16 0.81
C ASP A 19 -5.64 -4.49 0.25
N THR A 20 -6.56 -5.46 0.27
CA THR A 20 -6.37 -6.77 -0.36
C THR A 20 -7.47 -7.03 -1.38
N PHE A 21 -7.15 -7.80 -2.42
CA PHE A 21 -8.04 -8.07 -3.53
C PHE A 21 -7.94 -9.53 -3.95
N ASP A 22 -9.07 -10.07 -4.42
CA ASP A 22 -9.12 -11.42 -4.96
C ASP A 22 -8.89 -11.46 -6.47
N ASN A 23 -9.00 -10.33 -7.17
CA ASN A 23 -8.77 -10.25 -8.60
C ASN A 23 -7.97 -9.02 -8.98
N GLU A 24 -7.31 -9.11 -10.15
CA GLU A 24 -6.43 -8.05 -10.62
C GLU A 24 -7.18 -6.80 -11.07
N GLU A 25 -8.40 -6.96 -11.55
CA GLU A 25 -9.18 -5.83 -12.07
C GLU A 25 -9.48 -4.81 -10.97
N GLU A 26 -9.95 -5.27 -9.83
CA GLU A 26 -10.23 -4.39 -8.69
C GLU A 26 -8.96 -3.74 -8.16
N LEU A 27 -7.87 -4.51 -8.10
CA LEU A 27 -6.57 -3.99 -7.70
C LEU A 27 -6.12 -2.87 -8.64
N ARG A 28 -6.24 -3.11 -9.94
CA ARG A 28 -5.81 -2.14 -10.97
C ARG A 28 -6.58 -0.84 -10.86
N ASP A 29 -7.88 -0.92 -10.63
CA ASP A 29 -8.73 0.26 -10.48
C ASP A 29 -8.29 1.11 -9.31
N GLU A 30 -8.01 0.49 -8.17
CA GLU A 30 -7.55 1.23 -7.00
C GLU A 30 -6.14 1.80 -7.19
N MET A 31 -5.24 1.02 -7.80
CA MET A 31 -3.91 1.52 -8.15
C MET A 31 -3.98 2.74 -9.06
N GLU A 32 -4.88 2.72 -10.03
CA GLU A 32 -5.05 3.84 -10.94
C GLU A 32 -5.46 5.12 -10.21
N LEU A 33 -6.40 5.01 -9.27
CA LEU A 33 -6.79 6.13 -8.44
C LEU A 33 -5.61 6.73 -7.67
N LEU A 34 -4.80 5.85 -7.07
CA LEU A 34 -3.64 6.28 -6.30
C LEU A 34 -2.57 6.92 -7.18
N HIS A 35 -2.33 6.33 -8.37
CA HIS A 35 -1.33 6.87 -9.30
C HIS A 35 -1.74 8.25 -9.83
N ARG A 36 -3.02 8.50 -10.00
CA ARG A 36 -3.51 9.83 -10.39
C ARG A 36 -3.17 10.89 -9.33
N GLN A 37 -3.04 10.47 -8.09
CA GLN A 37 -2.64 11.35 -6.98
C GLN A 37 -1.12 11.35 -6.76
N ASN A 38 -0.36 10.74 -7.67
CA ASN A 38 1.09 10.62 -7.58
C ASN A 38 1.56 9.84 -6.36
N LEU A 39 0.77 8.87 -5.89
CA LEU A 39 1.12 8.02 -4.77
C LEU A 39 1.77 6.74 -5.28
N PRO A 40 3.01 6.45 -4.86
CA PRO A 40 3.66 5.21 -5.25
C PRO A 40 3.02 4.00 -4.55
N THR A 41 2.97 2.87 -5.26
CA THR A 41 2.34 1.65 -4.77
C THR A 41 3.26 0.46 -4.98
N LYS A 42 3.02 -0.60 -4.19
CA LYS A 42 3.62 -1.92 -4.38
C LYS A 42 2.51 -2.96 -4.31
N VAL A 43 2.72 -4.08 -5.00
CA VAL A 43 1.78 -5.20 -4.99
C VAL A 43 2.55 -6.46 -4.65
N ARG A 44 1.97 -7.30 -3.77
CA ARG A 44 2.49 -8.63 -3.48
C ARG A 44 1.36 -9.63 -3.52
N GLN A 45 1.69 -10.84 -3.96
CA GLN A 45 0.79 -11.98 -3.90
C GLN A 45 1.03 -12.71 -2.58
N ARG A 46 -0.05 -13.06 -1.89
CA ARG A 46 0.03 -13.71 -0.59
C ARG A 46 -0.95 -14.88 -0.54
N THR A 47 -0.53 -15.97 0.09
CA THR A 47 -1.41 -17.12 0.29
C THR A 47 -2.26 -16.91 1.54
N LYS A 48 -3.57 -17.10 1.40
CA LYS A 48 -4.50 -17.03 2.52
C LYS A 48 -4.41 -18.29 3.38
N LYS A 49 -4.96 -18.23 4.59
CA LYS A 49 -4.99 -19.37 5.51
C LYS A 49 -5.77 -20.55 4.95
N ASP A 50 -6.76 -20.31 4.11
CA ASP A 50 -7.58 -21.34 3.48
C ASP A 50 -6.95 -21.95 2.21
N GLY A 51 -5.74 -21.54 1.87
CA GLY A 51 -5.03 -22.01 0.68
C GLY A 51 -5.26 -21.20 -0.58
N GLY A 52 -6.21 -20.26 -0.56
CA GLY A 52 -6.43 -19.36 -1.68
C GLY A 52 -5.37 -18.28 -1.74
N GLU A 53 -5.36 -17.54 -2.84
CA GLU A 53 -4.40 -16.46 -3.02
C GLU A 53 -5.08 -15.09 -3.05
N GLU A 54 -4.36 -14.09 -2.57
CA GLU A 54 -4.84 -12.71 -2.60
C GLU A 54 -3.74 -11.77 -3.03
N LEU A 55 -4.14 -10.63 -3.57
CA LEU A 55 -3.23 -9.56 -3.96
C LEU A 55 -3.27 -8.47 -2.89
N VAL A 56 -2.10 -8.07 -2.42
CA VAL A 56 -1.98 -7.07 -1.36
C VAL A 56 -1.40 -5.80 -1.94
N LEU A 57 -2.11 -4.70 -1.76
CA LEU A 57 -1.70 -3.39 -2.22
C LEU A 57 -1.06 -2.63 -1.07
N TYR A 58 0.15 -2.13 -1.31
CA TYR A 58 0.93 -1.36 -0.33
C TYR A 58 1.09 0.07 -0.79
N VAL A 59 1.09 0.97 0.17
CA VAL A 59 1.48 2.36 -0.02
C VAL A 59 2.54 2.70 1.02
N LYS A 60 3.24 3.80 0.83
CA LYS A 60 4.16 4.27 1.85
C LYS A 60 3.37 4.66 3.10
N GLN A 61 3.92 4.38 4.27
CA GLN A 61 3.23 4.66 5.52
C GLN A 61 2.88 6.13 5.66
N ALA A 62 3.73 7.02 5.19
CA ALA A 62 3.46 8.46 5.21
C ALA A 62 2.26 8.86 4.34
N ASP A 63 1.92 8.03 3.35
CA ASP A 63 0.81 8.30 2.42
C ASP A 63 -0.49 7.60 2.81
N ARG A 64 -0.47 6.77 3.84
CA ARG A 64 -1.57 5.86 4.16
C ARG A 64 -2.91 6.59 4.37
N ASP A 65 -2.91 7.63 5.19
CA ASP A 65 -4.15 8.34 5.52
C ASP A 65 -4.72 9.02 4.28
N TYR A 66 -3.86 9.63 3.48
CA TYR A 66 -4.30 10.25 2.23
C TYR A 66 -4.78 9.22 1.23
N ALA A 67 -4.11 8.07 1.14
CA ALA A 67 -4.53 6.98 0.27
C ALA A 67 -5.91 6.46 0.67
N ARG A 68 -6.18 6.31 1.96
CA ARG A 68 -7.50 5.92 2.46
C ARG A 68 -8.57 6.94 2.07
N TYR A 69 -8.23 8.21 2.16
CA TYR A 69 -9.14 9.27 1.75
C TYR A 69 -9.49 9.16 0.26
N CYS A 70 -8.51 8.85 -0.58
CA CYS A 70 -8.71 8.74 -2.03
C CYS A 70 -9.53 7.51 -2.43
N THR A 71 -9.39 6.40 -1.70
CA THR A 71 -10.01 5.11 -2.06
C THR A 71 -11.26 4.78 -1.27
N GLY A 72 -11.45 5.45 -0.19
CA GLY A 72 -12.54 5.20 0.73
C GLY A 72 -13.69 6.09 0.59
#